data_a816d695240fdcf34a1904c32eaa750a
#
_entry.id   a816d695240fdcf34a1904c32eaa750a
#
_cell.length_a   1.000
_cell.length_b   1.000
_cell.length_c   1.000
_cell.angle_alpha   90.00
_cell.angle_beta   90.00
_cell.angle_gamma   90.00
#
_symmetry.space_group_name_H-M   'P 1'
#
loop_
_entity.id
_entity.type
_entity.pdbx_description
1 polymer ?
#
loop_
_entity_poly.entity_id
_entity_poly.type
_entity_poly.pdbx_seq_one_letter_code
_entity_poly.pdbx_strand_id
1 'polypeptide(L)'
;MKLSGLFPRQTCVTCALALSLLPVGSQAYIDGEIIPVGGPHQYNIDVGNQDITSNVAGSLISSEFALGGLYAGTAYCNTPMTNQPVFFTSRATLAESGNNPGYLRLNDYMDVKIEIYIRGNRLEYLPVPFNNESNRAYQNTCAPPSVQYTDFESGSKGRVTFMITKPIINGVNLVGTQIAELYGRIGSTASGIGSVPMSVIYINSGVLTVPDKCVVNQGTPIVVDFGTIPGTGSKLNGNNYSHNVPIHVKCEGGSFTTGSLNIKLAIQQASPASFNSDYLGTTGSGDRSNLGIKLTDQSGSTITPNRFYNVPGFNNNEGDWNLIAAPIANAGTNIEEGDFQASATVVAEFQ
;
A
#
# COMPACT_ATOMS: atom_id res chain seq x y z
N MET A 1 19.82 82.00 33.27
CA MET A 1 19.47 81.63 34.67
C MET A 1 20.00 80.19 34.85
N LYS A 2 21.20 80.08 35.37
CA LYS A 2 21.67 79.42 36.60
C LYS A 2 20.73 78.26 37.02
N LEU A 3 21.18 76.95 37.14
CA LEU A 3 22.04 76.37 38.17
C LEU A 3 22.35 74.93 37.73
N SER A 4 23.62 74.48 37.70
CA SER A 4 24.41 73.74 38.72
C SER A 4 23.67 72.46 39.17
N GLY A 5 24.14 71.27 38.98
CA GLY A 5 25.40 70.64 39.30
C GLY A 5 25.09 69.42 40.21
N LEU A 6 25.66 68.33 40.03
CA LEU A 6 26.26 67.42 40.98
C LEU A 6 26.32 65.98 40.47
N PHE A 7 27.53 65.54 40.18
CA PHE A 7 27.84 64.12 40.13
C PHE A 7 27.93 63.53 41.54
N PRO A 8 27.53 62.30 41.74
CA PRO A 8 28.27 61.49 42.66
C PRO A 8 28.76 60.15 42.09
N ARG A 9 30.01 60.00 42.32
CA ARG A 9 30.78 58.77 42.68
C ARG A 9 30.32 57.44 42.14
N GLN A 10 31.17 56.90 41.26
CA GLN A 10 31.33 55.48 40.94
C GLN A 10 31.59 54.65 42.20
N THR A 11 30.74 53.69 42.48
CA THR A 11 31.05 52.57 43.36
C THR A 11 31.25 51.35 42.45
N CYS A 12 32.49 50.87 42.37
CA CYS A 12 32.84 49.55 41.79
C CYS A 12 32.17 48.46 42.62
N VAL A 13 31.16 47.81 41.97
CA VAL A 13 30.63 46.53 42.45
C VAL A 13 31.39 45.44 41.72
N THR A 14 32.27 44.77 42.39
CA THR A 14 32.92 43.52 42.00
C THR A 14 31.85 42.46 41.87
N CYS A 15 31.43 42.14 40.63
CA CYS A 15 30.65 40.96 40.34
C CYS A 15 31.52 39.72 40.54
N ALA A 16 31.37 39.05 41.67
CA ALA A 16 31.86 37.70 41.85
C ALA A 16 31.05 36.79 40.98
N LEU A 17 31.64 36.23 39.89
CA LEU A 17 31.10 35.13 39.14
C LEU A 17 31.04 33.89 40.04
N ALA A 18 29.91 33.61 40.63
CA ALA A 18 29.61 32.31 41.20
C ALA A 18 29.37 31.34 40.01
N LEU A 19 30.40 30.57 39.62
CA LEU A 19 30.21 29.38 38.81
C LEU A 19 29.36 28.43 39.63
N SER A 20 28.05 28.37 39.34
CA SER A 20 27.18 27.30 39.78
C SER A 20 27.62 26.03 39.04
N LEU A 21 28.37 25.18 39.71
CA LEU A 21 28.53 23.79 39.35
C LEU A 21 27.14 23.16 39.44
N LEU A 22 26.42 23.12 38.32
CA LEU A 22 25.24 22.28 38.20
C LEU A 22 25.69 20.83 38.43
N PRO A 23 25.11 20.09 39.38
CA PRO A 23 25.39 18.68 39.47
C PRO A 23 25.01 18.05 38.14
N VAL A 24 25.99 17.54 37.42
CA VAL A 24 25.74 16.62 36.31
C VAL A 24 25.03 15.42 36.95
N GLY A 25 23.72 15.35 36.78
CA GLY A 25 22.93 14.23 37.28
C GLY A 25 23.58 12.94 36.77
N SER A 26 24.10 12.13 37.69
CA SER A 26 24.55 10.78 37.36
C SER A 26 23.35 10.02 36.83
N GLN A 27 23.30 9.76 35.53
CA GLN A 27 22.33 8.82 35.00
C GLN A 27 22.60 7.47 35.66
N ALA A 28 21.62 6.99 36.42
CA ALA A 28 21.71 5.68 37.02
C ALA A 28 21.40 4.66 35.93
N TYR A 29 22.43 4.01 35.40
CA TYR A 29 22.31 2.91 34.46
C TYR A 29 21.84 1.64 35.16
N ILE A 30 21.02 0.86 34.47
CA ILE A 30 20.74 -0.52 34.89
C ILE A 30 21.98 -1.37 34.63
N ASP A 31 22.39 -2.22 35.58
CA ASP A 31 23.61 -3.02 35.45
C ASP A 31 23.55 -3.90 34.16
N GLY A 32 24.57 -3.76 33.32
CA GLY A 32 24.65 -4.38 31.99
C GLY A 32 23.92 -3.64 30.87
N GLU A 33 23.27 -2.49 31.14
CA GLU A 33 22.56 -1.71 30.11
C GLU A 33 23.49 -1.32 28.98
N ILE A 34 23.03 -1.51 27.75
CA ILE A 34 23.74 -1.12 26.53
C ILE A 34 23.09 0.16 25.96
N ILE A 35 23.86 1.24 25.97
CA ILE A 35 23.45 2.52 25.40
C ILE A 35 24.15 2.72 24.06
N PRO A 36 23.41 2.98 22.96
CA PRO A 36 24.00 3.19 21.66
C PRO A 36 24.85 4.44 21.60
N VAL A 37 25.99 4.38 20.90
CA VAL A 37 26.86 5.53 20.69
C VAL A 37 26.22 6.47 19.67
N GLY A 38 26.03 7.73 20.07
CA GLY A 38 25.38 8.74 19.21
C GLY A 38 23.85 8.71 19.21
N GLY A 39 23.25 7.96 20.15
CA GLY A 39 21.80 7.80 20.26
C GLY A 39 21.24 6.56 19.56
N PRO A 40 19.93 6.34 19.62
CA PRO A 40 19.29 5.16 19.04
C PRO A 40 19.58 5.03 17.54
N HIS A 41 20.01 3.82 17.12
CA HIS A 41 20.18 3.53 15.71
C HIS A 41 18.83 3.44 15.03
N GLN A 42 18.65 4.22 13.95
CA GLN A 42 17.36 4.25 13.23
C GLN A 42 17.36 3.25 12.06
N TYR A 43 16.41 2.37 12.07
CA TYR A 43 16.11 1.49 10.96
C TYR A 43 14.84 1.99 10.26
N ASN A 44 15.01 2.43 9.02
CA ASN A 44 13.94 2.96 8.20
C ASN A 44 13.49 1.89 7.20
N ILE A 45 12.29 1.35 7.39
CA ILE A 45 11.73 0.35 6.50
C ILE A 45 11.08 1.06 5.32
N ASP A 46 11.44 0.62 4.12
CA ASP A 46 10.74 0.98 2.90
C ASP A 46 9.79 -0.17 2.53
N VAL A 47 8.50 0.06 2.73
CA VAL A 47 7.46 -0.89 2.33
C VAL A 47 7.18 -0.80 0.83
N GLY A 48 7.60 0.31 0.20
CA GLY A 48 7.32 0.61 -1.20
C GLY A 48 5.83 0.88 -1.45
N ASN A 49 5.48 0.92 -2.72
CA ASN A 49 4.09 1.00 -3.14
C ASN A 49 3.55 -0.42 -3.31
N GLN A 50 2.52 -0.77 -2.56
CA GLN A 50 1.90 -2.09 -2.60
C GLN A 50 0.47 -1.96 -3.13
N ASP A 51 0.19 -2.71 -4.20
CA ASP A 51 -1.18 -2.87 -4.70
C ASP A 51 -1.89 -3.95 -3.90
N ILE A 52 -2.98 -3.57 -3.27
CA ILE A 52 -3.80 -4.50 -2.49
C ILE A 52 -4.67 -5.31 -3.45
N THR A 53 -4.35 -6.58 -3.59
CA THR A 53 -5.11 -7.50 -4.47
C THR A 53 -6.43 -7.97 -3.85
N SER A 54 -6.57 -7.89 -2.53
CA SER A 54 -7.78 -8.26 -1.81
C SER A 54 -8.05 -7.24 -0.70
N ASN A 55 -9.08 -6.42 -0.87
CA ASN A 55 -9.46 -5.35 0.06
C ASN A 55 -10.61 -5.77 0.98
N VAL A 56 -10.46 -6.92 1.63
CA VAL A 56 -11.44 -7.43 2.58
C VAL A 56 -10.81 -7.60 3.96
N ALA A 57 -11.61 -7.51 5.02
CA ALA A 57 -11.13 -7.75 6.38
C ALA A 57 -10.51 -9.15 6.50
N GLY A 58 -9.35 -9.23 7.14
CA GLY A 58 -8.53 -10.43 7.26
C GLY A 58 -7.48 -10.63 6.17
N SER A 59 -7.48 -9.84 5.09
CA SER A 59 -6.41 -9.90 4.07
C SER A 59 -5.08 -9.45 4.63
N LEU A 60 -4.00 -10.17 4.28
CA LEU A 60 -2.65 -9.95 4.77
C LEU A 60 -1.73 -9.44 3.66
N ILE A 61 -0.86 -8.50 4.04
CA ILE A 61 0.23 -7.98 3.21
C ILE A 61 1.50 -8.07 4.03
N SER A 62 2.50 -8.80 3.55
CA SER A 62 3.76 -8.98 4.28
C SER A 62 4.93 -8.37 3.51
N SER A 63 5.81 -7.70 4.25
CA SER A 63 7.07 -7.16 3.76
C SER A 63 8.19 -7.58 4.69
N GLU A 64 9.30 -8.03 4.14
CA GLU A 64 10.52 -8.31 4.89
C GLU A 64 11.48 -7.14 4.72
N PHE A 65 12.23 -6.84 5.78
CA PHE A 65 13.30 -5.85 5.71
C PHE A 65 14.63 -6.44 6.16
N ALA A 66 15.69 -6.05 5.47
CA ALA A 66 17.06 -6.42 5.79
C ALA A 66 17.95 -5.21 5.45
N LEU A 67 18.02 -4.26 6.38
CA LEU A 67 18.65 -2.97 6.14
C LEU A 67 20.18 -3.00 6.30
N GLY A 68 20.70 -4.09 6.93
CA GLY A 68 22.13 -4.19 7.22
C GLY A 68 22.57 -3.14 8.23
N GLY A 69 23.87 -2.97 8.32
CA GLY A 69 24.50 -1.98 9.20
C GLY A 69 24.75 -2.49 10.61
N LEU A 70 25.98 -2.27 11.05
CA LEU A 70 26.40 -2.50 12.42
C LEU A 70 26.37 -1.15 13.16
N TYR A 71 26.02 -1.19 14.42
CA TYR A 71 26.08 0.00 15.26
C TYR A 71 26.84 -0.27 16.57
N ALA A 72 27.39 0.80 17.14
CA ALA A 72 28.13 0.74 18.38
C ALA A 72 27.24 1.02 19.58
N GLY A 73 27.56 0.38 20.70
CA GLY A 73 26.90 0.62 21.98
C GLY A 73 27.90 0.44 23.13
N THR A 74 27.68 1.18 24.20
CA THR A 74 28.46 1.07 25.43
C THR A 74 27.65 0.33 26.48
N ALA A 75 28.16 -0.82 26.93
CA ALA A 75 27.61 -1.54 28.06
C ALA A 75 28.14 -0.97 29.38
N TYR A 76 27.25 -0.59 30.27
CA TYR A 76 27.57 -0.05 31.60
C TYR A 76 27.37 -1.12 32.67
N CYS A 77 28.40 -1.38 33.48
CA CYS A 77 28.38 -2.44 34.48
C CYS A 77 28.88 -1.92 35.83
N ASN A 78 28.21 -2.32 36.89
CA ASN A 78 28.64 -2.06 38.26
C ASN A 78 29.53 -3.19 38.79
N THR A 79 29.36 -4.38 38.27
CA THR A 79 30.14 -5.59 38.62
C THR A 79 30.70 -6.24 37.34
N PRO A 80 31.90 -6.87 37.42
CA PRO A 80 32.47 -7.56 36.29
C PRO A 80 31.55 -8.71 35.84
N MET A 81 31.31 -8.79 34.55
CA MET A 81 30.54 -9.85 33.90
C MET A 81 31.38 -10.51 32.83
N THR A 82 31.44 -11.84 32.82
CA THR A 82 32.18 -12.62 31.82
C THR A 82 31.29 -13.71 31.22
N ASN A 83 31.48 -13.97 29.94
CA ASN A 83 30.75 -15.01 29.21
C ASN A 83 29.22 -14.88 29.33
N GLN A 84 28.72 -13.68 29.18
CA GLN A 84 27.29 -13.38 29.25
C GLN A 84 26.68 -13.19 27.85
N PRO A 85 25.45 -13.63 27.66
CA PRO A 85 24.69 -13.28 26.46
C PRO A 85 24.15 -11.85 26.55
N VAL A 86 23.77 -11.28 25.43
CA VAL A 86 22.96 -10.08 25.39
C VAL A 86 21.49 -10.50 25.48
N PHE A 87 20.76 -9.85 26.37
CA PHE A 87 19.31 -9.94 26.49
C PHE A 87 18.66 -8.76 25.85
N PHE A 88 17.67 -9.01 25.03
CA PHE A 88 16.89 -7.98 24.33
C PHE A 88 15.47 -7.88 24.87
N THR A 89 14.97 -6.66 24.93
CA THR A 89 13.56 -6.35 25.19
C THR A 89 13.07 -5.44 24.09
N SER A 90 11.93 -5.74 23.50
CA SER A 90 11.29 -4.89 22.52
C SER A 90 9.97 -4.34 23.02
N ARG A 91 9.72 -3.06 22.74
CA ARG A 91 8.46 -2.38 22.99
C ARG A 91 7.79 -2.05 21.67
N ALA A 92 6.47 -2.22 21.64
CA ALA A 92 5.65 -1.65 20.62
C ALA A 92 5.36 -0.18 20.95
N THR A 93 5.38 0.68 19.95
CA THR A 93 4.97 2.08 20.10
C THR A 93 3.50 2.28 19.80
N LEU A 94 2.87 1.27 19.19
CA LEU A 94 1.45 1.22 18.88
C LEU A 94 0.70 0.41 19.95
N ALA A 95 -0.57 0.73 20.15
CA ALA A 95 -1.44 -0.05 21.05
C ALA A 95 -1.74 -1.44 20.47
N GLU A 96 -1.99 -2.42 21.35
CA GLU A 96 -2.46 -3.73 20.91
C GLU A 96 -3.80 -3.63 20.20
N SER A 97 -3.99 -4.46 19.17
CA SER A 97 -5.28 -4.59 18.51
C SER A 97 -6.27 -5.30 19.42
N GLY A 98 -7.41 -4.66 19.70
CA GLY A 98 -8.45 -5.26 20.52
C GLY A 98 -9.15 -6.46 19.88
N ASN A 99 -9.06 -6.60 18.56
CA ASN A 99 -9.78 -7.64 17.80
C ASN A 99 -8.86 -8.74 17.25
N ASN A 100 -7.57 -8.46 17.09
CA ASN A 100 -6.62 -9.36 16.45
C ASN A 100 -5.44 -9.64 17.40
N PRO A 101 -5.46 -10.72 18.21
CA PRO A 101 -4.38 -11.04 19.12
C PRO A 101 -3.03 -11.17 18.40
N GLY A 102 -1.99 -10.56 18.98
CA GLY A 102 -0.64 -10.53 18.41
C GLY A 102 -0.42 -9.49 17.32
N TYR A 103 -1.42 -8.65 17.05
CA TYR A 103 -1.30 -7.47 16.18
C TYR A 103 -1.41 -6.18 17.00
N LEU A 104 -0.83 -5.11 16.45
CA LEU A 104 -0.90 -3.75 16.97
C LEU A 104 -1.82 -2.93 16.06
N ARG A 105 -2.55 -2.00 16.62
CA ARG A 105 -3.43 -1.12 15.84
C ARG A 105 -2.59 -0.06 15.13
N LEU A 106 -2.53 -0.16 13.81
CA LEU A 106 -1.79 0.81 12.99
C LEU A 106 -2.63 2.05 12.70
N ASN A 107 -3.87 1.86 12.28
CA ASN A 107 -4.85 2.93 11.99
C ASN A 107 -6.28 2.34 12.00
N ASP A 108 -7.25 3.09 11.48
CA ASP A 108 -8.66 2.67 11.46
C ASP A 108 -8.98 1.54 10.48
N TYR A 109 -8.08 1.24 9.54
CA TYR A 109 -8.26 0.28 8.46
C TYR A 109 -7.35 -0.94 8.57
N MET A 110 -6.31 -0.85 9.40
CA MET A 110 -5.24 -1.85 9.41
C MET A 110 -4.65 -2.06 10.78
N ASP A 111 -4.34 -3.32 11.06
CA ASP A 111 -3.45 -3.74 12.13
C ASP A 111 -2.10 -4.16 11.57
N VAL A 112 -1.06 -4.17 12.40
CA VAL A 112 0.30 -4.55 12.01
C VAL A 112 0.90 -5.52 13.02
N LYS A 113 1.57 -6.55 12.53
CA LYS A 113 2.43 -7.44 13.31
C LYS A 113 3.87 -7.19 12.90
N ILE A 114 4.76 -7.09 13.89
CA ILE A 114 6.18 -6.82 13.69
C ILE A 114 6.96 -7.98 14.30
N GLU A 115 7.94 -8.48 13.58
CA GLU A 115 8.86 -9.50 14.06
C GLU A 115 10.29 -9.01 13.83
N ILE A 116 11.11 -9.03 14.88
CA ILE A 116 12.51 -8.57 14.87
C ILE A 116 13.43 -9.76 14.95
N TYR A 117 14.42 -9.81 14.06
CA TYR A 117 15.46 -10.80 14.07
C TYR A 117 16.48 -10.53 15.17
N ILE A 118 16.74 -11.53 16.02
CA ILE A 118 17.77 -11.50 17.05
C ILE A 118 18.96 -12.36 16.60
N ARG A 119 20.10 -11.69 16.41
CA ARG A 119 21.37 -12.31 16.06
C ARG A 119 22.01 -13.03 17.28
N GLY A 120 23.14 -13.62 17.08
CA GLY A 120 23.88 -14.45 18.02
C GLY A 120 23.64 -15.92 17.69
N ASN A 121 23.51 -16.76 18.70
CA ASN A 121 23.19 -18.18 18.52
C ASN A 121 21.67 -18.44 18.50
N ARG A 122 20.85 -17.39 18.64
CA ARG A 122 19.39 -17.52 18.61
C ARG A 122 18.86 -17.66 17.19
N LEU A 123 19.26 -16.77 16.28
CA LEU A 123 18.89 -16.76 14.85
C LEU A 123 17.38 -16.86 14.60
N GLU A 124 16.57 -16.18 15.40
CA GLU A 124 15.11 -16.27 15.38
C GLU A 124 14.47 -14.87 15.16
N TYR A 125 13.30 -14.86 14.54
CA TYR A 125 12.41 -13.71 14.49
C TYR A 125 11.48 -13.74 15.70
N LEU A 126 11.47 -12.66 16.49
CA LEU A 126 10.63 -12.55 17.68
C LEU A 126 9.51 -11.54 17.46
N PRO A 127 8.25 -11.90 17.76
CA PRO A 127 7.14 -10.97 17.65
C PRO A 127 7.24 -9.87 18.72
N VAL A 128 7.05 -8.62 18.31
CA VAL A 128 7.01 -7.44 19.19
C VAL A 128 5.60 -7.30 19.77
N PRO A 129 5.47 -7.03 21.09
CA PRO A 129 6.53 -6.85 22.09
C PRO A 129 7.07 -8.16 22.66
N PHE A 130 8.33 -8.16 23.07
CA PHE A 130 8.92 -9.27 23.85
C PHE A 130 9.80 -8.73 24.97
N ASN A 131 10.06 -9.54 25.98
CA ASN A 131 10.80 -9.12 27.16
C ASN A 131 11.91 -10.09 27.52
N ASN A 132 13.11 -9.56 27.75
CA ASN A 132 14.27 -10.26 28.31
C ASN A 132 14.68 -11.53 27.54
N GLU A 133 14.71 -11.46 26.22
CA GLU A 133 15.02 -12.58 25.34
C GLU A 133 16.52 -12.64 25.03
N SER A 134 17.16 -13.75 25.37
CA SER A 134 18.60 -13.98 25.19
C SER A 134 18.97 -14.19 23.73
N ASN A 135 20.10 -13.63 23.28
CA ASN A 135 20.72 -13.95 22.00
C ASN A 135 21.47 -15.32 22.00
N ARG A 136 21.55 -15.98 23.15
CA ARG A 136 22.23 -17.28 23.37
C ARG A 136 23.73 -17.31 23.00
N ALA A 137 24.37 -16.14 22.87
CA ALA A 137 25.79 -16.01 22.56
C ALA A 137 26.56 -15.62 23.84
N TYR A 138 27.10 -16.62 24.53
CA TYR A 138 27.80 -16.48 25.82
C TYR A 138 29.27 -16.07 25.62
N GLN A 139 29.49 -14.90 25.05
CA GLN A 139 30.85 -14.42 24.72
C GLN A 139 31.15 -12.99 25.17
N ASN A 140 30.15 -12.27 25.73
CA ASN A 140 30.34 -10.87 26.05
C ASN A 140 30.88 -10.71 27.48
N THR A 141 31.77 -9.75 27.63
CA THR A 141 32.41 -9.40 28.90
C THR A 141 32.17 -7.92 29.17
N CYS A 142 31.73 -7.59 30.37
CA CYS A 142 31.60 -6.19 30.77
C CYS A 142 32.44 -5.92 32.01
N ALA A 143 33.43 -5.05 31.90
CA ALA A 143 34.27 -4.59 33.00
C ALA A 143 33.81 -3.20 33.44
N PRO A 144 33.66 -2.98 34.76
CA PRO A 144 33.31 -1.65 35.28
C PRO A 144 34.32 -0.56 34.90
N PRO A 145 33.84 0.67 34.62
CA PRO A 145 32.45 1.10 34.64
C PRO A 145 31.72 0.77 33.33
N SER A 146 32.42 0.47 32.24
CA SER A 146 31.79 0.22 30.93
C SER A 146 32.75 -0.41 29.95
N VAL A 147 32.15 -1.07 28.91
CA VAL A 147 32.85 -1.60 27.73
C VAL A 147 32.07 -1.23 26.46
N GLN A 148 32.77 -0.75 25.44
CA GLN A 148 32.19 -0.41 24.15
C GLN A 148 32.27 -1.62 23.21
N TYR A 149 31.17 -1.86 22.47
CA TYR A 149 31.05 -2.82 21.38
C TYR A 149 30.69 -2.07 20.10
N THR A 150 31.12 -2.61 18.96
CA THR A 150 30.94 -1.93 17.64
C THR A 150 30.16 -2.76 16.61
N ASP A 151 29.65 -3.91 17.02
CA ASP A 151 29.12 -4.94 16.09
C ASP A 151 27.68 -5.40 16.39
N PHE A 152 26.86 -4.53 17.01
CA PHE A 152 25.44 -4.82 17.17
C PHE A 152 24.73 -4.77 15.83
N GLU A 153 23.91 -5.79 15.58
CA GLU A 153 23.10 -5.91 14.35
C GLU A 153 21.62 -6.22 14.65
N SER A 154 21.29 -6.61 15.87
CA SER A 154 19.91 -6.96 16.24
C SER A 154 18.98 -5.79 15.99
N GLY A 155 17.84 -6.04 15.32
CA GLY A 155 16.92 -5.03 14.85
C GLY A 155 17.09 -4.63 13.38
N SER A 156 18.22 -5.00 12.72
CA SER A 156 18.48 -4.66 11.31
C SER A 156 17.63 -5.45 10.32
N LYS A 157 17.05 -6.58 10.75
CA LYS A 157 16.19 -7.44 9.94
C LYS A 157 14.89 -7.71 10.65
N GLY A 158 13.85 -7.87 9.89
CA GLY A 158 12.54 -8.18 10.45
C GLY A 158 11.51 -8.46 9.39
N ARG A 159 10.31 -8.67 9.87
CA ARG A 159 9.12 -8.85 9.04
C ARG A 159 8.00 -7.95 9.57
N VAL A 160 7.32 -7.29 8.65
CA VAL A 160 6.11 -6.52 8.94
C VAL A 160 4.96 -7.15 8.18
N THR A 161 3.90 -7.50 8.88
CA THR A 161 2.68 -8.06 8.29
C THR A 161 1.52 -7.12 8.62
N PHE A 162 0.91 -6.56 7.60
CA PHE A 162 -0.28 -5.74 7.72
C PHE A 162 -1.52 -6.62 7.54
N MET A 163 -2.53 -6.40 8.36
CA MET A 163 -3.85 -7.03 8.25
C MET A 163 -4.90 -5.95 8.00
N ILE A 164 -5.66 -6.08 6.93
CA ILE A 164 -6.79 -5.20 6.67
C ILE A 164 -7.90 -5.53 7.69
N THR A 165 -8.34 -4.54 8.45
CA THR A 165 -9.46 -4.67 9.41
C THR A 165 -10.77 -4.15 8.86
N LYS A 166 -10.70 -3.19 7.95
CA LYS A 166 -11.82 -2.63 7.18
C LYS A 166 -11.36 -2.33 5.77
N PRO A 167 -12.23 -2.43 4.76
CA PRO A 167 -11.89 -2.04 3.39
C PRO A 167 -11.30 -0.64 3.33
N ILE A 168 -10.18 -0.51 2.63
CA ILE A 168 -9.45 0.75 2.43
C ILE A 168 -10.10 1.47 1.24
N ILE A 169 -10.36 2.77 1.37
CA ILE A 169 -11.06 3.56 0.34
C ILE A 169 -10.05 4.32 -0.51
N ASN A 170 -9.22 5.15 0.01
CA ASN A 170 -8.35 6.04 -0.77
C ASN A 170 -6.85 5.73 -0.63
N GLY A 171 -6.52 4.48 -0.29
CA GLY A 171 -5.16 4.12 0.08
C GLY A 171 -4.80 4.56 1.50
N VAL A 172 -3.63 4.11 1.96
CA VAL A 172 -3.09 4.42 3.28
C VAL A 172 -1.64 4.85 3.13
N ASN A 173 -1.30 6.00 3.68
CA ASN A 173 0.07 6.46 3.80
C ASN A 173 0.65 6.02 5.14
N LEU A 174 1.78 5.29 5.11
CA LEU A 174 2.45 4.73 6.27
C LEU A 174 3.70 5.50 6.70
N VAL A 175 4.04 6.58 6.01
CA VAL A 175 5.29 7.34 6.20
C VAL A 175 5.41 7.92 7.60
N GLY A 176 6.59 7.74 8.22
CA GLY A 176 6.94 8.36 9.49
C GLY A 176 6.39 7.65 10.73
N THR A 177 5.84 6.45 10.59
CA THR A 177 5.29 5.71 11.73
C THR A 177 6.38 4.92 12.45
N GLN A 178 6.69 5.28 13.69
CA GLN A 178 7.52 4.46 14.57
C GLN A 178 6.72 3.24 15.04
N ILE A 179 7.27 2.05 14.84
CA ILE A 179 6.56 0.80 15.10
C ILE A 179 7.16 -0.02 16.24
N ALA A 180 8.48 0.09 16.48
CA ALA A 180 9.13 -0.66 17.55
C ALA A 180 10.38 0.04 18.09
N GLU A 181 10.72 -0.30 19.33
CA GLU A 181 11.97 0.02 20.02
C GLU A 181 12.61 -1.27 20.49
N LEU A 182 13.94 -1.35 20.39
CA LEU A 182 14.74 -2.49 20.86
C LEU A 182 15.74 -2.02 21.89
N TYR A 183 15.71 -2.62 23.07
CA TYR A 183 16.63 -2.38 24.18
C TYR A 183 17.50 -3.61 24.41
N GLY A 184 18.71 -3.42 24.89
CA GLY A 184 19.63 -4.53 25.17
C GLY A 184 20.42 -4.36 26.44
N ARG A 185 20.83 -5.48 27.02
CA ARG A 185 21.77 -5.51 28.15
C ARG A 185 22.57 -6.79 28.16
N ILE A 186 23.75 -6.75 28.76
CA ILE A 186 24.58 -7.90 29.04
C ILE A 186 24.13 -8.51 30.37
N GLY A 187 23.89 -9.82 30.39
CA GLY A 187 23.44 -10.55 31.56
C GLY A 187 21.97 -10.36 31.91
N SER A 188 21.38 -11.34 32.58
CA SER A 188 19.94 -11.43 32.83
C SER A 188 19.47 -10.87 34.18
N THR A 189 20.38 -10.40 35.02
CA THR A 189 20.13 -10.17 36.45
C THR A 189 19.39 -8.89 36.79
N ALA A 190 19.31 -7.91 35.90
CA ALA A 190 18.63 -6.67 36.18
C ALA A 190 17.12 -6.74 35.83
N SER A 191 16.29 -6.25 36.74
CA SER A 191 14.88 -5.99 36.44
C SER A 191 14.76 -4.64 35.72
N GLY A 192 13.89 -4.58 34.73
CA GLY A 192 13.59 -3.34 34.02
C GLY A 192 14.20 -3.25 32.63
N ILE A 193 13.81 -2.20 31.94
CA ILE A 193 14.27 -1.88 30.60
C ILE A 193 15.21 -0.68 30.68
N GLY A 194 16.20 -0.64 29.80
CA GLY A 194 17.15 0.48 29.73
C GLY A 194 16.49 1.82 29.45
N SER A 195 17.24 2.89 29.68
CA SER A 195 16.77 4.27 29.53
C SER A 195 16.70 4.72 28.07
N VAL A 196 17.57 4.15 27.23
CA VAL A 196 17.70 4.50 25.81
C VAL A 196 17.59 3.25 24.95
N PRO A 197 16.72 3.21 23.93
CA PRO A 197 16.69 2.08 23.01
C PRO A 197 17.98 2.00 22.20
N MET A 198 18.46 0.78 21.95
CA MET A 198 19.60 0.53 21.07
C MET A 198 19.27 0.86 19.63
N SER A 199 18.06 0.50 19.22
CA SER A 199 17.54 0.84 17.91
C SER A 199 16.05 1.15 17.94
N VAL A 200 15.61 1.94 16.97
CA VAL A 200 14.20 2.28 16.72
C VAL A 200 13.87 1.95 15.28
N ILE A 201 12.66 1.47 15.05
CA ILE A 201 12.21 1.01 13.73
C ILE A 201 11.05 1.86 13.28
N TYR A 202 11.20 2.47 12.09
CA TYR A 202 10.20 3.31 11.44
C TYR A 202 9.77 2.72 10.11
N ILE A 203 8.53 2.91 9.74
CA ILE A 203 8.11 2.85 8.34
C ILE A 203 8.42 4.21 7.73
N ASN A 204 9.44 4.26 6.87
CA ASN A 204 9.92 5.51 6.26
C ASN A 204 9.17 5.84 4.98
N SER A 205 8.81 4.83 4.21
CA SER A 205 8.02 4.97 3.00
C SER A 205 7.07 3.80 2.82
N GLY A 206 5.94 4.07 2.24
CA GLY A 206 4.95 3.08 1.89
C GLY A 206 3.59 3.71 1.66
N VAL A 207 3.02 3.42 0.51
CA VAL A 207 1.64 3.74 0.18
C VAL A 207 0.96 2.43 -0.23
N LEU A 208 -0.12 2.11 0.47
CA LEU A 208 -0.96 0.98 0.11
C LEU A 208 -2.12 1.51 -0.72
N THR A 209 -2.25 1.02 -1.95
CA THR A 209 -3.31 1.41 -2.87
C THR A 209 -4.23 0.23 -3.17
N VAL A 210 -5.49 0.53 -3.46
CA VAL A 210 -6.47 -0.44 -3.90
C VAL A 210 -6.90 -0.01 -5.30
N PRO A 211 -6.32 -0.60 -6.35
CA PRO A 211 -6.67 -0.23 -7.71
C PRO A 211 -8.12 -0.60 -8.02
N ASP A 212 -8.80 0.31 -8.69
CA ASP A 212 -10.14 0.07 -9.21
C ASP A 212 -10.05 -0.74 -10.50
N LYS A 213 -10.85 -1.77 -10.62
CA LYS A 213 -10.92 -2.59 -11.83
C LYS A 213 -12.34 -3.05 -12.10
N CYS A 214 -12.67 -3.20 -13.38
CA CYS A 214 -13.91 -3.81 -13.81
C CYS A 214 -13.63 -5.04 -14.67
N VAL A 215 -14.46 -6.06 -14.51
CA VAL A 215 -14.41 -7.27 -15.32
C VAL A 215 -15.72 -7.38 -16.07
N VAL A 216 -15.62 -7.61 -17.40
CA VAL A 216 -16.76 -7.80 -18.28
C VAL A 216 -16.95 -9.30 -18.52
N ASN A 217 -18.17 -9.79 -18.34
CA ASN A 217 -18.57 -11.19 -18.53
C ASN A 217 -17.59 -12.21 -17.94
N GLN A 218 -17.05 -11.89 -16.76
CA GLN A 218 -16.05 -12.72 -16.06
C GLN A 218 -14.79 -13.02 -16.91
N GLY A 219 -14.43 -12.12 -17.84
CA GLY A 219 -13.31 -12.30 -18.76
C GLY A 219 -13.60 -13.19 -19.98
N THR A 220 -14.85 -13.62 -20.16
CA THR A 220 -15.23 -14.44 -21.31
C THR A 220 -15.59 -13.56 -22.49
N PRO A 221 -15.03 -13.80 -23.72
CA PRO A 221 -15.39 -13.06 -24.91
C PRO A 221 -16.86 -13.23 -25.25
N ILE A 222 -17.51 -12.17 -25.74
CA ILE A 222 -18.86 -12.19 -26.25
C ILE A 222 -18.80 -12.54 -27.75
N VAL A 223 -19.38 -13.63 -28.13
CA VAL A 223 -19.45 -14.09 -29.54
C VAL A 223 -20.86 -13.97 -30.03
N VAL A 224 -21.03 -13.31 -31.19
CA VAL A 224 -22.31 -13.15 -31.88
C VAL A 224 -22.18 -13.81 -33.26
N ASP A 225 -22.90 -14.89 -33.48
CA ASP A 225 -22.91 -15.59 -34.74
C ASP A 225 -24.19 -15.23 -35.50
N PHE A 226 -24.05 -14.56 -36.63
CA PHE A 226 -25.17 -14.19 -37.50
C PHE A 226 -25.61 -15.35 -38.45
N GLY A 227 -24.84 -16.44 -38.50
CA GLY A 227 -25.08 -17.53 -39.42
C GLY A 227 -25.01 -17.09 -40.88
N THR A 228 -25.77 -17.79 -41.76
CA THR A 228 -25.86 -17.43 -43.16
C THR A 228 -26.97 -16.41 -43.40
N ILE A 229 -26.62 -15.23 -43.86
CA ILE A 229 -27.54 -14.12 -44.14
C ILE A 229 -27.42 -13.68 -45.59
N PRO A 230 -28.54 -13.26 -46.27
CA PRO A 230 -28.48 -12.80 -47.64
C PRO A 230 -27.75 -11.46 -47.78
N GLY A 231 -26.92 -11.31 -48.82
CA GLY A 231 -26.19 -10.06 -49.14
C GLY A 231 -27.06 -8.96 -49.75
N THR A 232 -28.39 -9.17 -49.86
CA THR A 232 -29.31 -8.16 -50.39
C THR A 232 -29.38 -6.93 -49.45
N GLY A 233 -28.91 -5.78 -49.90
CA GLY A 233 -28.79 -4.57 -49.06
C GLY A 233 -30.09 -4.13 -48.40
N SER A 234 -31.26 -4.29 -49.07
CA SER A 234 -32.56 -3.98 -48.43
C SER A 234 -32.92 -4.90 -47.25
N LYS A 235 -32.30 -6.06 -47.16
CA LYS A 235 -32.48 -7.01 -46.04
C LYS A 235 -31.51 -6.72 -44.88
N LEU A 236 -30.38 -6.08 -45.17
CA LEU A 236 -29.36 -5.68 -44.19
C LEU A 236 -29.60 -4.24 -43.76
N ASN A 237 -30.64 -4.04 -42.98
CA ASN A 237 -31.16 -2.71 -42.63
C ASN A 237 -30.85 -2.29 -41.17
N GLY A 238 -30.01 -3.02 -40.46
CA GLY A 238 -29.68 -2.74 -39.07
C GLY A 238 -30.76 -3.12 -38.05
N ASN A 239 -31.79 -3.89 -38.48
CA ASN A 239 -32.83 -4.43 -37.60
C ASN A 239 -33.07 -5.92 -37.86
N ASN A 240 -32.95 -6.33 -39.12
CA ASN A 240 -33.08 -7.76 -39.49
C ASN A 240 -31.83 -8.52 -39.04
N TYR A 241 -31.99 -9.81 -38.80
CA TYR A 241 -30.90 -10.72 -38.33
C TYR A 241 -30.25 -10.25 -37.05
N SER A 242 -31.03 -9.64 -36.20
CA SER A 242 -30.53 -9.09 -34.93
C SER A 242 -30.28 -10.18 -33.90
N HIS A 243 -29.22 -9.96 -33.08
CA HIS A 243 -28.82 -10.82 -31.96
C HIS A 243 -28.56 -9.99 -30.72
N ASN A 244 -28.88 -10.57 -29.56
CA ASN A 244 -28.59 -9.97 -28.27
C ASN A 244 -27.08 -10.06 -27.97
N VAL A 245 -26.55 -8.97 -27.39
CA VAL A 245 -25.18 -8.85 -26.92
C VAL A 245 -25.24 -8.51 -25.43
N PRO A 246 -25.28 -9.52 -24.55
CA PRO A 246 -25.34 -9.28 -23.12
C PRO A 246 -23.97 -8.92 -22.61
N ILE A 247 -23.84 -7.72 -22.01
CA ILE A 247 -22.64 -7.22 -21.39
C ILE A 247 -22.91 -7.08 -19.89
N HIS A 248 -22.38 -7.99 -19.10
CA HIS A 248 -22.38 -7.89 -17.64
C HIS A 248 -21.06 -7.31 -17.19
N VAL A 249 -21.08 -6.28 -16.33
CA VAL A 249 -19.87 -5.68 -15.76
C VAL A 249 -19.94 -5.75 -14.25
N LYS A 250 -18.83 -6.17 -13.66
CA LYS A 250 -18.62 -6.14 -12.22
C LYS A 250 -17.32 -5.42 -11.91
N CYS A 251 -17.39 -4.46 -10.97
CA CYS A 251 -16.26 -3.64 -10.58
C CYS A 251 -15.91 -3.86 -9.12
N GLU A 252 -14.62 -3.76 -8.81
CA GLU A 252 -14.09 -3.84 -7.45
C GLU A 252 -12.91 -2.87 -7.31
N GLY A 253 -12.60 -2.47 -6.09
CA GLY A 253 -11.54 -1.53 -5.78
C GLY A 253 -11.89 -0.64 -4.60
N GLY A 254 -10.97 0.24 -4.22
CA GLY A 254 -11.15 1.13 -3.08
C GLY A 254 -12.30 2.09 -3.25
N SER A 255 -12.43 2.68 -4.42
CA SER A 255 -13.47 3.67 -4.75
C SER A 255 -14.87 3.07 -4.82
N PHE A 256 -14.99 1.77 -5.11
CA PHE A 256 -16.27 1.07 -5.16
C PHE A 256 -16.80 0.63 -3.79
N THR A 257 -15.97 0.66 -2.76
CA THR A 257 -16.36 0.23 -1.40
C THR A 257 -17.45 1.12 -0.80
N THR A 258 -17.51 2.39 -1.21
CA THR A 258 -18.53 3.35 -0.74
C THR A 258 -19.84 3.29 -1.52
N GLY A 259 -19.89 2.58 -2.65
CA GLY A 259 -21.04 2.52 -3.54
C GLY A 259 -21.37 3.85 -4.24
N SER A 260 -20.43 4.79 -4.26
CA SER A 260 -20.64 6.14 -4.83
C SER A 260 -20.06 6.31 -6.23
N LEU A 261 -19.21 5.38 -6.68
CA LEU A 261 -18.59 5.47 -7.99
C LEU A 261 -19.50 4.86 -9.06
N ASN A 262 -19.64 5.59 -10.16
CA ASN A 262 -20.31 5.13 -11.37
C ASN A 262 -19.30 4.84 -12.48
N ILE A 263 -19.73 4.06 -13.46
CA ILE A 263 -18.93 3.77 -14.65
C ILE A 263 -19.69 4.10 -15.92
N LYS A 264 -18.94 4.39 -16.96
CA LYS A 264 -19.42 4.38 -18.36
C LYS A 264 -18.71 3.29 -19.12
N LEU A 265 -19.42 2.71 -20.08
CA LEU A 265 -18.87 1.72 -21.01
C LEU A 265 -18.85 2.28 -22.43
N ALA A 266 -17.83 1.88 -23.18
CA ALA A 266 -17.73 2.14 -24.61
C ALA A 266 -17.44 0.83 -25.35
N ILE A 267 -17.97 0.72 -26.57
CA ILE A 267 -17.57 -0.29 -27.53
C ILE A 267 -16.49 0.32 -28.41
N GLN A 268 -15.23 -0.05 -28.18
CA GLN A 268 -14.10 0.51 -28.93
C GLN A 268 -13.74 -0.33 -30.15
N GLN A 269 -13.60 0.33 -31.28
CA GLN A 269 -13.09 -0.23 -32.52
C GLN A 269 -12.20 0.79 -33.23
N ALA A 270 -11.04 0.36 -33.71
CA ALA A 270 -10.09 1.22 -34.42
C ALA A 270 -10.61 1.71 -35.78
N SER A 271 -11.40 0.88 -36.47
CA SER A 271 -11.90 1.14 -37.81
C SER A 271 -13.42 0.95 -37.87
N PRO A 272 -14.23 1.92 -37.49
CA PRO A 272 -15.69 1.90 -37.73
C PRO A 272 -16.02 1.79 -39.22
N ALA A 273 -17.26 1.49 -39.56
CA ALA A 273 -17.69 1.36 -40.94
C ALA A 273 -17.39 2.64 -41.73
N SER A 274 -16.79 2.49 -42.91
CA SER A 274 -16.32 3.61 -43.74
C SER A 274 -17.47 4.48 -44.26
N PHE A 275 -18.65 3.92 -44.42
CA PHE A 275 -19.87 4.64 -44.92
C PHE A 275 -20.62 5.34 -43.77
N ASN A 276 -20.43 4.91 -42.53
CA ASN A 276 -21.01 5.57 -41.35
C ASN A 276 -20.31 5.13 -40.08
N SER A 277 -19.66 6.09 -39.39
CA SER A 277 -18.91 5.88 -38.15
C SER A 277 -19.77 5.46 -36.94
N ASP A 278 -21.11 5.53 -37.07
CA ASP A 278 -22.02 5.04 -36.01
C ASP A 278 -22.11 3.52 -35.96
N TYR A 279 -21.48 2.81 -36.90
CA TYR A 279 -21.52 1.35 -37.00
C TYR A 279 -20.14 0.75 -36.87
N LEU A 280 -20.07 -0.49 -36.36
CA LEU A 280 -18.82 -1.24 -36.38
C LEU A 280 -18.48 -1.61 -37.84
N GLY A 281 -17.21 -1.42 -38.18
CA GLY A 281 -16.67 -1.85 -39.46
C GLY A 281 -16.48 -3.35 -39.48
N THR A 282 -16.63 -3.92 -40.68
CA THR A 282 -16.45 -5.35 -40.91
C THR A 282 -15.23 -5.61 -41.79
N THR A 283 -14.65 -6.80 -41.64
CA THR A 283 -13.61 -7.38 -42.50
C THR A 283 -14.03 -8.79 -42.93
N GLY A 284 -13.37 -9.34 -43.92
CA GLY A 284 -13.68 -10.71 -44.40
C GLY A 284 -13.23 -10.94 -45.83
N SER A 285 -13.77 -11.94 -46.48
CA SER A 285 -13.50 -12.22 -47.90
C SER A 285 -14.32 -11.29 -48.80
N GLY A 286 -13.65 -10.68 -49.80
CA GLY A 286 -14.26 -9.67 -50.68
C GLY A 286 -14.31 -8.27 -50.05
N ASP A 287 -14.96 -7.33 -50.75
CA ASP A 287 -15.12 -5.95 -50.26
C ASP A 287 -16.20 -5.90 -49.18
N ARG A 288 -15.81 -5.52 -47.96
CA ARG A 288 -16.69 -5.32 -46.82
C ARG A 288 -16.87 -3.84 -46.45
N SER A 289 -16.38 -2.91 -47.27
CA SER A 289 -16.49 -1.48 -47.01
C SER A 289 -17.93 -0.94 -46.89
N ASN A 290 -18.89 -1.64 -47.53
CA ASN A 290 -20.30 -1.29 -47.48
C ASN A 290 -21.12 -2.13 -46.50
N LEU A 291 -20.49 -2.94 -45.67
CA LEU A 291 -21.13 -3.73 -44.60
C LEU A 291 -20.64 -3.22 -43.24
N GLY A 292 -21.55 -3.06 -42.28
CA GLY A 292 -21.28 -2.72 -40.90
C GLY A 292 -22.17 -3.51 -39.95
N ILE A 293 -21.88 -3.39 -38.67
CA ILE A 293 -22.76 -3.89 -37.59
C ILE A 293 -23.28 -2.69 -36.82
N LYS A 294 -24.58 -2.49 -36.85
CA LYS A 294 -25.30 -1.54 -36.03
C LYS A 294 -25.53 -2.12 -34.66
N LEU A 295 -25.15 -1.35 -33.61
CA LEU A 295 -25.49 -1.67 -32.22
C LEU A 295 -26.62 -0.75 -31.77
N THR A 296 -27.57 -1.27 -31.04
CA THR A 296 -28.62 -0.50 -30.39
C THR A 296 -28.80 -0.93 -28.94
N ASP A 297 -29.29 -0.05 -28.12
CA ASP A 297 -29.78 -0.41 -26.80
C ASP A 297 -31.18 -1.03 -26.87
N GLN A 298 -31.75 -1.44 -25.74
CA GLN A 298 -33.06 -2.02 -25.63
C GLN A 298 -34.22 -1.05 -26.04
N SER A 299 -33.94 0.24 -26.08
CA SER A 299 -34.90 1.29 -26.53
C SER A 299 -34.86 1.48 -28.06
N GLY A 300 -33.89 0.85 -28.76
CA GLY A 300 -33.64 1.05 -30.18
C GLY A 300 -32.71 2.22 -30.51
N SER A 301 -32.15 2.91 -29.50
CA SER A 301 -31.19 3.97 -29.72
C SER A 301 -29.84 3.44 -30.16
N THR A 302 -29.24 4.04 -31.19
CA THR A 302 -27.94 3.62 -31.71
C THR A 302 -26.81 3.83 -30.72
N ILE A 303 -25.99 2.83 -30.54
CA ILE A 303 -24.76 2.86 -29.76
C ILE A 303 -23.59 3.07 -30.71
N THR A 304 -23.08 4.29 -30.73
CA THR A 304 -21.96 4.69 -31.61
C THR A 304 -20.66 4.14 -31.03
N PRO A 305 -19.80 3.48 -31.82
CA PRO A 305 -18.48 3.02 -31.39
C PRO A 305 -17.62 4.20 -30.87
N ASN A 306 -16.72 3.91 -29.94
CA ASN A 306 -15.78 4.87 -29.33
C ASN A 306 -16.43 5.99 -28.50
N ARG A 307 -17.73 5.88 -28.19
CA ARG A 307 -18.45 6.80 -27.31
C ARG A 307 -18.84 6.10 -26.01
N PHE A 308 -18.68 6.82 -24.88
CA PHE A 308 -19.03 6.30 -23.56
C PHE A 308 -20.51 6.53 -23.22
N TYR A 309 -21.14 5.50 -22.66
CA TYR A 309 -22.54 5.46 -22.24
C TYR A 309 -22.66 5.01 -20.79
N ASN A 310 -23.60 5.56 -20.05
CA ASN A 310 -23.94 5.08 -18.72
C ASN A 310 -24.46 3.64 -18.78
N VAL A 311 -24.09 2.83 -17.81
CA VAL A 311 -24.63 1.45 -17.68
C VAL A 311 -25.99 1.54 -17.01
N PRO A 312 -27.09 1.12 -17.67
CA PRO A 312 -28.41 1.14 -17.05
C PRO A 312 -28.45 0.26 -15.81
N GLY A 313 -29.01 0.80 -14.71
CA GLY A 313 -29.18 0.02 -13.48
C GLY A 313 -27.88 -0.39 -12.77
N PHE A 314 -26.76 0.25 -13.08
CA PHE A 314 -25.51 -0.02 -12.36
C PHE A 314 -25.71 0.29 -10.87
N ASN A 315 -25.59 -0.75 -10.05
CA ASN A 315 -25.78 -0.66 -8.60
C ASN A 315 -24.99 -1.78 -7.91
N ASN A 316 -24.56 -1.56 -6.67
CA ASN A 316 -23.72 -2.51 -5.93
C ASN A 316 -22.48 -2.97 -6.73
N ASN A 317 -21.89 -2.04 -7.47
CA ASN A 317 -20.68 -2.24 -8.27
C ASN A 317 -20.84 -3.21 -9.45
N GLU A 318 -22.06 -3.50 -9.85
CA GLU A 318 -22.35 -4.35 -11.01
C GLU A 318 -23.54 -3.83 -11.81
N GLY A 319 -23.61 -4.22 -13.08
CA GLY A 319 -24.69 -3.83 -13.95
C GLY A 319 -24.68 -4.57 -15.27
N ASP A 320 -25.83 -4.53 -15.95
CA ASP A 320 -26.04 -5.15 -17.23
C ASP A 320 -26.27 -4.09 -18.32
N TRP A 321 -25.46 -4.15 -19.36
CA TRP A 321 -25.63 -3.35 -20.57
C TRP A 321 -25.96 -4.24 -21.73
N ASN A 322 -27.26 -4.49 -21.92
CA ASN A 322 -27.76 -5.37 -22.95
C ASN A 322 -27.94 -4.61 -24.26
N LEU A 323 -27.19 -5.00 -25.29
CA LEU A 323 -27.24 -4.43 -26.61
C LEU A 323 -27.86 -5.40 -27.60
N ILE A 324 -28.21 -4.89 -28.75
CA ILE A 324 -28.67 -5.65 -29.92
C ILE A 324 -27.73 -5.31 -31.08
N ALA A 325 -27.15 -6.34 -31.70
CA ALA A 325 -26.31 -6.22 -32.88
C ALA A 325 -27.08 -6.69 -34.12
N ALA A 326 -27.03 -5.92 -35.19
CA ALA A 326 -27.64 -6.29 -36.47
C ALA A 326 -26.75 -5.84 -37.64
N PRO A 327 -26.63 -6.65 -38.72
CA PRO A 327 -25.91 -6.28 -39.91
C PRO A 327 -26.65 -5.14 -40.66
N ILE A 328 -25.85 -4.19 -41.17
CA ILE A 328 -26.36 -3.04 -41.95
C ILE A 328 -25.51 -2.81 -43.18
N ALA A 329 -26.16 -2.69 -44.35
CA ALA A 329 -25.49 -2.32 -45.58
C ALA A 329 -25.58 -0.81 -45.83
N ASN A 330 -24.58 -0.24 -46.52
CA ASN A 330 -24.69 1.09 -47.09
C ASN A 330 -25.90 1.17 -48.02
N ALA A 331 -26.65 2.26 -47.94
CA ALA A 331 -27.94 2.38 -48.65
C ALA A 331 -27.81 2.09 -50.14
N GLY A 332 -28.66 1.17 -50.63
CA GLY A 332 -28.71 0.79 -52.04
C GLY A 332 -27.63 -0.17 -52.52
N THR A 333 -26.75 -0.65 -51.60
CA THR A 333 -25.65 -1.54 -51.95
C THR A 333 -25.94 -2.97 -51.56
N ASN A 334 -25.75 -3.92 -52.50
CA ASN A 334 -25.70 -5.35 -52.19
C ASN A 334 -24.29 -5.75 -51.79
N ILE A 335 -24.22 -6.66 -50.84
CA ILE A 335 -22.96 -7.18 -50.32
C ILE A 335 -22.60 -8.49 -51.03
N GLU A 336 -21.39 -8.62 -51.49
CA GLU A 336 -20.88 -9.82 -52.14
C GLU A 336 -20.94 -11.03 -51.18
N GLU A 337 -21.09 -12.24 -51.74
CA GLU A 337 -21.00 -13.48 -50.98
C GLU A 337 -19.61 -13.62 -50.34
N GLY A 338 -19.54 -14.19 -49.18
CA GLY A 338 -18.31 -14.48 -48.44
C GLY A 338 -18.41 -14.20 -46.96
N ASP A 339 -17.37 -14.60 -46.22
CA ASP A 339 -17.32 -14.44 -44.77
C ASP A 339 -17.17 -12.97 -44.37
N PHE A 340 -17.73 -12.63 -43.24
CA PHE A 340 -17.50 -11.34 -42.61
C PHE A 340 -17.36 -11.48 -41.09
N GLN A 341 -16.61 -10.59 -40.49
CA GLN A 341 -16.44 -10.48 -39.05
C GLN A 341 -16.27 -9.01 -38.62
N ALA A 342 -16.68 -8.72 -37.42
CA ALA A 342 -16.38 -7.48 -36.72
C ALA A 342 -15.87 -7.79 -35.32
N SER A 343 -14.89 -7.06 -34.83
CA SER A 343 -14.42 -7.19 -33.47
C SER A 343 -14.34 -5.82 -32.83
N ALA A 344 -14.69 -5.76 -31.55
CA ALA A 344 -14.58 -4.55 -30.75
C ALA A 344 -14.26 -4.90 -29.30
N THR A 345 -13.74 -3.95 -28.55
CA THR A 345 -13.39 -4.12 -27.14
C THR A 345 -14.35 -3.31 -26.27
N VAL A 346 -14.87 -3.90 -25.21
CA VAL A 346 -15.60 -3.18 -24.18
C VAL A 346 -14.60 -2.51 -23.24
N VAL A 347 -14.70 -1.21 -23.07
CA VAL A 347 -13.82 -0.41 -22.20
C VAL A 347 -14.67 0.32 -21.17
N ALA A 348 -14.19 0.33 -19.92
CA ALA A 348 -14.82 1.04 -18.82
C ALA A 348 -14.07 2.34 -18.50
N GLU A 349 -14.82 3.39 -18.21
CA GLU A 349 -14.34 4.67 -17.66
C GLU A 349 -14.98 4.89 -16.29
N PHE A 350 -14.18 5.18 -15.29
CA PHE A 350 -14.63 5.52 -13.94
C PHE A 350 -15.09 7.00 -13.87
N GLN A 351 -16.15 7.26 -13.09
CA GLN A 351 -16.73 8.62 -12.91
C GLN A 351 -16.80 9.05 -11.45
#